data_1791e3b98110e7592b171de40d41f7b1
#
_entry.id   1791e3b98110e7592b171de40d41f7b1
#
_cell.length_a   1.000
_cell.length_b   1.000
_cell.length_c   1.000
_cell.angle_alpha   90.00
_cell.angle_beta   90.00
_cell.angle_gamma   90.00
#
_symmetry.space_group_name_H-M   'P 1'
#
loop_
_entity.id
_entity.type
_entity.pdbx_description
1 polymer ?
#
loop_
_entity_poly.entity_id
_entity_poly.type
_entity_poly.pdbx_seq_one_letter_code
_entity_poly.pdbx_strand_id
1 'polypeptide(L)'
;MDILNQIRENADAFSDRPAIISENGSVTWRGLYDGSRRLAERINNMCAPGSRAPLVVCGHKSPYMIMSMLACAYAGHAYCPVDISMPAERVADIIDAVSPEIVLAAEESALDLLPQDGGFFLMPPR
;
A
#
# COMPACT_ATOMS: atom_id res chain seq x y z
N MET A 1 -3.95 -1.28 -21.73
CA MET A 1 -4.89 -1.70 -20.68
C MET A 1 -4.66 -0.89 -19.42
N ASP A 2 -5.72 -0.38 -18.85
CA ASP A 2 -5.63 0.37 -17.60
C ASP A 2 -6.11 -0.52 -16.45
N ILE A 3 -5.17 -1.00 -15.66
CA ILE A 3 -5.49 -1.92 -14.57
C ILE A 3 -6.36 -1.28 -13.51
N LEU A 4 -6.20 0.02 -13.26
CA LEU A 4 -7.01 0.70 -12.25
C LEU A 4 -8.47 0.77 -12.66
N ASN A 5 -8.74 1.03 -13.93
CA ASN A 5 -10.10 1.00 -14.45
C ASN A 5 -10.68 -0.42 -14.43
N GLN A 6 -9.86 -1.42 -14.72
CA GLN A 6 -10.33 -2.81 -14.70
C GLN A 6 -10.74 -3.21 -13.28
N ILE A 7 -10.01 -2.78 -12.26
CA ILE A 7 -10.36 -3.06 -10.88
C ILE A 7 -11.70 -2.40 -10.53
N ARG A 8 -11.92 -1.16 -10.97
CA ARG A 8 -13.19 -0.47 -10.74
C ARG A 8 -14.34 -1.21 -11.41
N GLU A 9 -14.14 -1.64 -12.65
CA GLU A 9 -15.16 -2.38 -13.38
C GLU A 9 -15.48 -3.71 -12.69
N ASN A 10 -14.46 -4.41 -12.23
CA ASN A 10 -14.64 -5.67 -11.50
C ASN A 10 -15.36 -5.46 -10.18
N ALA A 11 -15.08 -4.34 -9.50
CA ALA A 11 -15.78 -4.02 -8.25
C ALA A 11 -17.26 -3.82 -8.48
N ASP A 12 -17.65 -3.26 -9.63
CA ASP A 12 -19.06 -3.08 -9.98
C ASP A 12 -19.70 -4.39 -10.43
N ALA A 13 -19.01 -5.17 -11.26
CA ALA A 13 -19.57 -6.39 -11.85
C ALA A 13 -19.51 -7.60 -10.91
N PHE A 14 -18.47 -7.68 -10.09
CA PHE A 14 -18.20 -8.87 -9.26
C PHE A 14 -17.97 -8.48 -7.80
N SER A 15 -18.77 -7.56 -7.32
CA SER A 15 -18.60 -6.90 -6.02
C SER A 15 -18.22 -7.84 -4.87
N ASP A 16 -18.92 -8.96 -4.74
CA ASP A 16 -18.76 -9.87 -3.62
C ASP A 16 -17.79 -11.02 -3.87
N ARG A 17 -17.21 -11.08 -5.07
CA ARG A 17 -16.25 -12.14 -5.37
C ARG A 17 -14.88 -11.78 -4.83
N PRO A 18 -14.10 -12.78 -4.39
CA PRO A 18 -12.76 -12.50 -3.91
C PRO A 18 -11.84 -12.06 -5.03
N ALA A 19 -11.11 -10.98 -4.78
CA ALA A 19 -10.07 -10.49 -5.68
C ALA A 19 -8.71 -11.00 -5.26
N ILE A 20 -8.49 -11.12 -3.95
CA ILE A 20 -7.24 -11.61 -3.37
C ILE A 20 -7.57 -12.66 -2.34
N ILE A 21 -6.93 -13.81 -2.45
CA ILE A 21 -7.09 -14.90 -1.49
C ILE A 21 -5.72 -15.23 -0.92
N SER A 22 -5.59 -15.23 0.39
CA SER A 22 -4.35 -15.56 1.06
C SER A 22 -4.63 -16.39 2.30
N GLU A 23 -3.57 -16.92 2.91
CA GLU A 23 -3.68 -17.68 4.16
C GLU A 23 -4.30 -16.84 5.28
N ASN A 24 -4.06 -15.54 5.24
CA ASN A 24 -4.49 -14.63 6.30
C ASN A 24 -5.83 -13.96 6.01
N GLY A 25 -6.52 -14.40 4.97
CA GLY A 25 -7.82 -13.87 4.65
C GLY A 25 -7.99 -13.57 3.17
N SER A 26 -9.15 -13.04 2.83
CA SER A 26 -9.44 -12.67 1.46
C SER A 26 -10.05 -11.27 1.42
N VAL A 27 -9.95 -10.63 0.26
CA VAL A 27 -10.52 -9.30 0.02
C VAL A 27 -11.34 -9.39 -1.26
N THR A 28 -12.58 -8.89 -1.20
CA THR A 28 -13.44 -8.87 -2.36
C THR A 28 -13.02 -7.78 -3.34
N TRP A 29 -13.55 -7.82 -4.56
CA TRP A 29 -13.28 -6.75 -5.53
C TRP A 29 -13.75 -5.40 -5.01
N ARG A 30 -14.93 -5.37 -4.37
CA ARG A 30 -15.43 -4.12 -3.78
C ARG A 30 -14.54 -3.64 -2.65
N GLY A 31 -14.12 -4.56 -1.79
CA GLY A 31 -13.20 -4.22 -0.69
C GLY A 31 -11.87 -3.69 -1.18
N LEU A 32 -11.32 -4.32 -2.23
CA LEU A 32 -10.05 -3.89 -2.80
C LEU A 32 -10.16 -2.48 -3.40
N TYR A 33 -11.19 -2.25 -4.18
CA TYR A 33 -11.38 -0.96 -4.82
C TYR A 33 -11.63 0.15 -3.79
N ASP A 34 -12.62 -0.06 -2.91
CA ASP A 34 -12.97 0.96 -1.92
C ASP A 34 -11.82 1.24 -0.95
N GLY A 35 -11.15 0.18 -0.51
CA GLY A 35 -10.01 0.33 0.41
C GLY A 35 -8.85 1.09 -0.24
N SER A 36 -8.53 0.74 -1.48
CA SER A 36 -7.46 1.41 -2.21
C SER A 36 -7.77 2.88 -2.43
N ARG A 37 -9.02 3.20 -2.76
CA ARG A 37 -9.42 4.58 -3.00
C ARG A 37 -9.39 5.42 -1.71
N ARG A 38 -9.88 4.86 -0.61
CA ARG A 38 -9.83 5.57 0.67
C ARG A 38 -8.40 5.82 1.12
N LEU A 39 -7.54 4.82 0.95
CA LEU A 39 -6.14 4.98 1.30
C LEU A 39 -5.46 6.00 0.39
N ALA A 40 -5.82 6.01 -0.89
CA ALA A 40 -5.27 7.01 -1.83
C ALA A 40 -5.61 8.43 -1.39
N GLU A 41 -6.82 8.66 -0.90
CA GLU A 41 -7.19 9.98 -0.38
C GLU A 41 -6.33 10.36 0.83
N ARG A 42 -6.08 9.41 1.72
CA ARG A 42 -5.24 9.66 2.89
C ARG A 42 -3.80 9.97 2.48
N ILE A 43 -3.28 9.25 1.49
CA ILE A 43 -1.95 9.50 0.97
C ILE A 43 -1.86 10.93 0.45
N ASN A 44 -2.83 11.36 -0.33
CA ASN A 44 -2.84 12.71 -0.88
C ASN A 44 -2.96 13.78 0.18
N ASN A 45 -3.62 13.48 1.30
CA ASN A 45 -3.72 14.42 2.41
C ASN A 45 -2.45 14.49 3.25
N MET A 46 -1.65 13.43 3.25
CA MET A 46 -0.42 13.36 4.04
C MET A 46 0.80 13.85 3.28
N CYS A 47 0.80 13.75 1.96
CA CYS A 47 1.91 14.20 1.15
C CYS A 47 1.75 15.67 0.76
N ALA A 48 2.85 16.30 0.35
CA ALA A 48 2.81 17.67 -0.12
C ALA A 48 1.87 17.80 -1.32
N PRO A 49 1.11 18.89 -1.43
CA PRO A 49 0.19 19.08 -2.56
C PRO A 49 0.91 18.94 -3.91
N GLY A 50 0.36 18.12 -4.78
CA GLY A 50 0.92 17.89 -6.11
C GLY A 50 2.13 17.00 -6.15
N SER A 51 2.54 16.44 -5.02
CA SER A 51 3.69 15.54 -4.99
C SER A 51 3.41 14.25 -5.76
N ARG A 52 4.44 13.78 -6.49
CA ARG A 52 4.43 12.49 -7.17
C ARG A 52 5.65 11.67 -6.79
N ALA A 53 6.32 12.06 -5.71
CA ALA A 53 7.54 11.39 -5.27
C ALA A 53 7.25 9.93 -4.91
N PRO A 54 8.21 9.03 -5.13
CA PRO A 54 8.03 7.61 -4.80
C PRO A 54 7.77 7.41 -3.32
N LEU A 55 6.91 6.46 -3.00
CA LEU A 55 6.61 6.06 -1.63
C LEU A 55 7.12 4.64 -1.41
N VAL A 56 7.28 4.27 -0.14
CA VAL A 56 7.69 2.92 0.22
C VAL A 56 6.49 2.19 0.80
N VAL A 57 6.27 0.95 0.35
CA VAL A 57 5.24 0.07 0.90
C VAL A 57 5.95 -1.11 1.52
N CYS A 58 5.80 -1.25 2.82
CA CYS A 58 6.53 -2.25 3.61
C CYS A 58 5.58 -3.30 4.16
N GLY A 59 5.84 -4.57 3.87
CA GLY A 59 5.00 -5.66 4.34
C GLY A 59 5.48 -6.99 3.80
N HIS A 60 4.59 -7.97 3.84
CA HIS A 60 4.89 -9.31 3.35
C HIS A 60 3.70 -9.77 2.50
N LYS A 61 3.32 -11.04 2.60
CA LYS A 61 2.27 -11.64 1.77
C LYS A 61 0.88 -11.35 2.33
N SER A 62 0.53 -10.08 2.38
CA SER A 62 -0.76 -9.64 2.90
C SER A 62 -1.58 -9.00 1.79
N PRO A 63 -2.92 -9.17 1.79
CA PRO A 63 -3.77 -8.44 0.84
C PRO A 63 -3.56 -6.93 0.93
N TYR A 64 -3.18 -6.42 2.10
CA TYR A 64 -2.97 -4.99 2.30
C TYR A 64 -1.71 -4.48 1.62
N MET A 65 -0.77 -5.36 1.31
CA MET A 65 0.40 -5.01 0.51
C MET A 65 -0.04 -4.59 -0.89
N ILE A 66 -0.90 -5.40 -1.50
CA ILE A 66 -1.43 -5.09 -2.83
C ILE A 66 -2.33 -3.86 -2.78
N MET A 67 -3.19 -3.77 -1.77
CA MET A 67 -4.07 -2.61 -1.60
C MET A 67 -3.27 -1.32 -1.46
N SER A 68 -2.17 -1.36 -0.71
CA SER A 68 -1.29 -0.21 -0.53
C SER A 68 -0.61 0.21 -1.83
N MET A 69 -0.16 -0.77 -2.62
CA MET A 69 0.44 -0.48 -3.92
C MET A 69 -0.56 0.16 -4.88
N LEU A 70 -1.78 -0.35 -4.90
CA LEU A 70 -2.84 0.23 -5.72
C LEU A 70 -3.20 1.64 -5.24
N ALA A 71 -3.22 1.85 -3.94
CA ALA A 71 -3.51 3.17 -3.38
C ALA A 71 -2.47 4.20 -3.83
N CYS A 72 -1.20 3.82 -3.84
CA CYS A 72 -0.15 4.71 -4.35
C CYS A 72 -0.41 5.06 -5.82
N ALA A 73 -0.77 4.06 -6.63
CA ALA A 73 -1.05 4.28 -8.03
C ALA A 73 -2.25 5.21 -8.24
N TYR A 74 -3.33 5.00 -7.48
CA TYR A 74 -4.49 5.88 -7.55
C TYR A 74 -4.15 7.31 -7.11
N ALA A 75 -3.25 7.44 -6.16
CA ALA A 75 -2.82 8.75 -5.66
C ALA A 75 -1.82 9.45 -6.58
N GLY A 76 -1.30 8.75 -7.58
CA GLY A 76 -0.36 9.33 -8.53
C GLY A 76 1.09 9.20 -8.13
N HIS A 77 1.41 8.27 -7.23
CA HIS A 77 2.77 8.03 -6.75
C HIS A 77 3.32 6.70 -7.26
N ALA A 78 4.58 6.71 -7.66
CA ALA A 78 5.30 5.45 -7.83
C ALA A 78 5.52 4.84 -6.44
N TYR A 79 5.71 3.54 -6.37
CA TYR A 79 5.95 2.89 -5.08
C TYR A 79 7.11 1.91 -5.18
N CYS A 80 7.77 1.72 -4.04
CA CYS A 80 8.86 0.78 -3.89
C CYS A 80 8.42 -0.25 -2.84
N PRO A 81 8.12 -1.49 -3.23
CA PRO A 81 7.73 -2.51 -2.25
C PRO A 81 8.95 -3.04 -1.51
N VAL A 82 8.81 -3.18 -0.21
CA VAL A 82 9.86 -3.71 0.66
C VAL A 82 9.29 -4.87 1.46
N ASP A 83 9.93 -6.04 1.33
CA ASP A 83 9.49 -7.22 2.05
C ASP A 83 10.14 -7.25 3.43
N ILE A 84 9.33 -7.44 4.46
CA ILE A 84 9.82 -7.43 5.85
C ILE A 84 10.71 -8.62 6.18
N SER A 85 10.82 -9.61 5.28
CA SER A 85 11.79 -10.69 5.45
C SER A 85 13.22 -10.27 5.12
N MET A 86 13.39 -9.08 4.52
CA MET A 86 14.71 -8.52 4.28
C MET A 86 15.39 -8.15 5.60
N PRO A 87 16.73 -8.19 5.65
CA PRO A 87 17.45 -7.70 6.83
C PRO A 87 17.11 -6.23 7.10
N ALA A 88 17.05 -5.87 8.39
CA ALA A 88 16.69 -4.51 8.78
C ALA A 88 17.61 -3.45 8.16
N GLU A 89 18.90 -3.75 8.03
CA GLU A 89 19.86 -2.85 7.40
C GLU A 89 19.50 -2.56 5.95
N ARG A 90 19.04 -3.58 5.24
CA ARG A 90 18.67 -3.43 3.84
C ARG A 90 17.43 -2.57 3.71
N VAL A 91 16.46 -2.77 4.60
CA VAL A 91 15.24 -1.96 4.61
C VAL A 91 15.58 -0.50 4.86
N ALA A 92 16.47 -0.24 5.83
CA ALA A 92 16.89 1.13 6.13
C ALA A 92 17.61 1.78 4.94
N ASP A 93 18.46 1.02 4.25
CA ASP A 93 19.17 1.54 3.08
C ASP A 93 18.21 1.92 1.95
N ILE A 94 17.17 1.10 1.73
CA ILE A 94 16.19 1.38 0.70
C ILE A 94 15.39 2.64 1.05
N ILE A 95 14.97 2.76 2.29
CA ILE A 95 14.21 3.94 2.73
C ILE A 95 15.06 5.19 2.60
N ASP A 96 16.32 5.13 2.99
CA ASP A 96 17.24 6.27 2.84
C ASP A 96 17.41 6.65 1.36
N ALA A 97 17.55 5.66 0.49
CA ALA A 97 17.74 5.92 -0.94
C ALA A 97 16.50 6.54 -1.58
N VAL A 98 15.31 6.05 -1.22
CA VAL A 98 14.05 6.55 -1.79
C VAL A 98 13.68 7.88 -1.16
N SER A 99 13.96 8.04 0.12
CA SER A 99 13.63 9.24 0.89
C SER A 99 12.15 9.62 0.76
N PRO A 100 11.24 8.69 1.08
CA PRO A 100 9.80 8.92 0.84
C PRO A 100 9.21 9.91 1.84
N GLU A 101 8.15 10.59 1.40
CA GLU A 101 7.39 11.47 2.31
C GLU A 101 6.68 10.65 3.38
N ILE A 102 6.18 9.47 3.01
CA ILE A 102 5.55 8.54 3.94
C ILE A 102 5.93 7.12 3.56
N VAL A 103 5.87 6.24 4.54
CA VAL A 103 6.04 4.81 4.36
C VAL A 103 4.73 4.14 4.77
N LEU A 104 4.19 3.30 3.91
CA LEU A 104 2.99 2.56 4.21
C LEU A 104 3.37 1.21 4.79
N ALA A 105 2.89 0.92 6.00
CA ALA A 105 3.10 -0.38 6.63
C ALA A 105 1.84 -1.21 6.41
N ALA A 106 1.96 -2.27 5.64
CA ALA A 106 0.82 -3.12 5.30
C ALA A 106 0.45 -4.09 6.42
N GLU A 107 1.29 -4.21 7.42
CA GLU A 107 1.04 -5.06 8.57
C GLU A 107 1.82 -4.55 9.77
N GLU A 108 1.33 -4.88 10.94
CA GLU A 108 1.87 -4.35 12.18
C GLU A 108 3.35 -4.67 12.39
N SER A 109 3.76 -5.89 12.01
CA SER A 109 5.14 -6.30 12.14
C SER A 109 6.12 -5.47 11.32
N ALA A 110 5.63 -4.79 10.27
CA ALA A 110 6.48 -3.91 9.47
C ALA A 110 6.94 -2.69 10.25
N LEU A 111 6.18 -2.28 11.26
CA LEU A 111 6.52 -1.10 12.05
C LEU A 111 7.85 -1.24 12.80
N ASP A 112 8.21 -2.47 13.16
CA ASP A 112 9.45 -2.72 13.90
C ASP A 112 10.69 -2.43 13.06
N LEU A 113 10.56 -2.42 11.76
CA LEU A 113 11.68 -2.20 10.84
C LEU A 113 11.80 -0.75 10.38
N LEU A 114 10.85 0.10 10.75
CA LEU A 114 10.77 1.46 10.24
C LEU A 114 11.36 2.47 11.23
N PRO A 115 11.89 3.60 10.72
CA PRO A 115 12.39 4.66 11.60
C PRO A 115 11.28 5.20 12.48
N GLN A 116 11.63 5.54 13.73
CA GLN A 116 10.65 6.02 14.70
C GLN A 116 10.05 7.37 14.34
N ASP A 117 10.82 8.20 13.66
CA ASP A 117 10.43 9.56 13.34
C ASP A 117 10.02 9.73 11.87
N GLY A 118 9.84 8.66 11.14
CA GLY A 118 9.39 8.74 9.77
C GLY A 118 7.90 8.92 9.68
N GLY A 119 7.42 9.51 8.58
CA GLY A 119 6.01 9.59 8.32
C GLY A 119 5.53 8.28 7.72
N PHE A 120 4.87 7.46 8.49
CA PHE A 120 4.35 6.19 7.96
C PHE A 120 2.93 5.97 8.46
N PHE A 121 2.27 5.08 7.75
CA PHE A 121 0.85 4.85 7.93
C PHE A 121 0.59 3.36 7.92
N LEU A 122 -0.08 2.86 8.96
CA LEU A 122 -0.41 1.45 9.10
C LEU A 122 -1.80 1.18 8.53
N MET A 123 -1.88 0.23 7.62
CA MET A 123 -3.15 -0.28 7.14
C MET A 123 -3.75 -1.17 8.23
N PRO A 124 -4.90 -0.82 8.78
CA PRO A 124 -5.49 -1.67 9.81
C PRO A 124 -5.94 -3.00 9.23
N PRO A 125 -5.81 -4.08 9.99
CA PRO A 125 -6.35 -5.37 9.56
C PRO A 125 -7.86 -5.30 9.52
N ARG A 126 -8.45 -6.12 8.67
CA ARG A 126 -9.90 -6.15 8.49
C ARG A 126 -10.53 -7.24 9.31
#